data_f09caed6dd8390fe522614522a976e91
#
_entry.id   f09caed6dd8390fe522614522a976e91
#
_cell.length_a   1.000
_cell.length_b   1.000
_cell.length_c   1.000
_cell.angle_alpha   90.00
_cell.angle_beta   90.00
_cell.angle_gamma   90.00
#
_symmetry.space_group_name_H-M   'P 1'
#
loop_
_entity.id
_entity.type
_entity.pdbx_description
1 polymer ?
#
loop_
_entity_poly.entity_id
_entity_poly.type
_entity_poly.pdbx_seq_one_letter_code
_entity_poly.pdbx_strand_id
1 'polypeptide(L)'
;MIQIIISVVLSLCVLAGISMMSKVNTSVRGNLLSALAMLVGVVATLFFSHVVSAWTIYVGILVGALIGGTMARRVQMIQMPQTVALFNGLGGGASALVGVLSSLGIGFSAEQMAEIQLNGYQPFVNFTSLLAVAVGMITLVGSLVAAGKLHRVLPQKPIVWSGHSLFTVLFLVLTVCLILVGTFAGENTLFCMLGTLISASLFGLFFSVRVGGADMPITISLLNSLSGVAGSIAGMAISDIFLVAVGGIVGASGLLLTQIMCRAMNRSLMKILIPPTTSTLGPKGRLPKQEPSSRITHHPSPNNQELEQRVMQLEERVKKLEALVEALEARVGTLNAQIEAAPAAAAKEEAASPEAVLKQAKDVIIVPGYGMALAQAQHQVKQLAETLEDNGARVRFAIHPVAGRMPGHMNVLLAEADVPYEKLFEMEQINDDFGKTDAVVVIGANDVLNPAAREAEGTPIYGMPVLNVDKAPEVIICNFDLKPGYAGVENPLYTREKGVYLELGDAKETLKKLIKGIH
;
A
#
# COMPACT_ATOMS: atom_id res chain seq x y z
N MET A 1 7.82 -7.05 -39.91
CA MET A 1 6.35 -6.98 -39.86
C MET A 1 5.72 -8.00 -38.91
N ILE A 2 6.05 -9.30 -39.02
CA ILE A 2 5.51 -10.38 -38.15
C ILE A 2 5.82 -10.10 -36.65
N GLN A 3 7.05 -9.71 -36.33
CA GLN A 3 7.46 -9.38 -34.96
C GLN A 3 6.60 -8.26 -34.36
N ILE A 4 6.29 -7.19 -35.11
CA ILE A 4 5.45 -6.08 -34.65
C ILE A 4 4.02 -6.59 -34.36
N ILE A 5 3.45 -7.40 -35.24
CA ILE A 5 2.10 -7.96 -35.03
C ILE A 5 2.06 -8.82 -33.76
N ILE A 6 3.07 -9.69 -33.56
CA ILE A 6 3.17 -10.51 -32.33
C ILE A 6 3.29 -9.63 -31.10
N SER A 7 4.15 -8.60 -31.12
CA SER A 7 4.32 -7.67 -30.00
C SER A 7 3.02 -6.93 -29.65
N VAL A 8 2.27 -6.48 -30.65
CA VAL A 8 0.96 -5.82 -30.45
C VAL A 8 -0.05 -6.80 -29.84
N VAL A 9 -0.18 -8.02 -30.38
CA VAL A 9 -1.12 -9.02 -29.85
C VAL A 9 -0.77 -9.39 -28.42
N LEU A 10 0.50 -9.63 -28.11
CA LEU A 10 0.94 -9.95 -26.76
C LEU A 10 0.70 -8.79 -25.77
N SER A 11 0.95 -7.55 -26.20
CA SER A 11 0.65 -6.36 -25.38
C SER A 11 -0.84 -6.23 -25.07
N LEU A 12 -1.72 -6.52 -26.04
CA LEU A 12 -3.16 -6.56 -25.82
C LEU A 12 -3.56 -7.70 -24.88
N CYS A 13 -2.92 -8.87 -24.97
CA CYS A 13 -3.14 -9.98 -24.02
C CYS A 13 -2.73 -9.60 -22.59
N VAL A 14 -1.60 -8.92 -22.40
CA VAL A 14 -1.17 -8.41 -21.09
C VAL A 14 -2.17 -7.39 -20.55
N LEU A 15 -2.63 -6.45 -21.36
CA LEU A 15 -3.64 -5.45 -20.97
C LEU A 15 -4.96 -6.11 -20.57
N ALA A 16 -5.43 -7.08 -21.35
CA ALA A 16 -6.62 -7.87 -21.02
C ALA A 16 -6.43 -8.65 -19.70
N GLY A 17 -5.27 -9.26 -19.51
CA GLY A 17 -4.91 -9.95 -18.26
C GLY A 17 -4.96 -9.01 -17.04
N ILE A 18 -4.39 -7.81 -17.12
CA ILE A 18 -4.44 -6.80 -16.06
C ILE A 18 -5.91 -6.39 -15.79
N SER A 19 -6.70 -6.17 -16.84
CA SER A 19 -8.12 -5.85 -16.70
C SER A 19 -8.92 -6.99 -16.02
N MET A 20 -8.60 -8.25 -16.32
CA MET A 20 -9.22 -9.41 -15.68
C MET A 20 -8.78 -9.56 -14.21
N MET A 21 -7.56 -9.17 -13.86
CA MET A 21 -7.05 -9.20 -12.47
C MET A 21 -7.77 -8.18 -11.56
N SER A 22 -8.40 -7.15 -12.11
CA SER A 22 -9.18 -6.17 -11.32
C SER A 22 -10.47 -6.76 -10.73
N LYS A 23 -10.93 -7.92 -11.20
CA LYS A 23 -12.15 -8.60 -10.74
C LYS A 23 -11.79 -9.91 -10.03
N VAL A 24 -12.30 -10.12 -8.83
CA VAL A 24 -12.01 -11.30 -8.00
C VAL A 24 -12.25 -12.62 -8.75
N ASN A 25 -13.39 -12.74 -9.43
CA ASN A 25 -13.80 -13.99 -10.13
C ASN A 25 -12.93 -14.35 -11.33
N THR A 26 -12.19 -13.39 -11.90
CA THR A 26 -11.35 -13.59 -13.10
C THR A 26 -9.87 -13.38 -12.83
N SER A 27 -9.48 -12.99 -11.62
CA SER A 27 -8.11 -12.61 -11.27
C SER A 27 -7.07 -13.71 -11.55
N VAL A 28 -7.38 -14.95 -11.19
CA VAL A 28 -6.50 -16.11 -11.44
C VAL A 28 -6.29 -16.34 -12.95
N ARG A 29 -7.38 -16.25 -13.74
CA ARG A 29 -7.30 -16.40 -15.21
C ARG A 29 -6.55 -15.24 -15.85
N GLY A 30 -6.75 -14.01 -15.35
CA GLY A 30 -6.03 -12.83 -15.82
C GLY A 30 -4.52 -12.93 -15.56
N ASN A 31 -4.14 -13.40 -14.37
CA ASN A 31 -2.74 -13.64 -14.04
C ASN A 31 -2.10 -14.71 -14.95
N LEU A 32 -2.82 -15.82 -15.20
CA LEU A 32 -2.37 -16.87 -16.10
C LEU A 32 -2.20 -16.34 -17.54
N LEU A 33 -3.15 -15.55 -18.04
CA LEU A 33 -3.08 -14.96 -19.38
C LEU A 33 -1.87 -14.03 -19.50
N SER A 34 -1.62 -13.17 -18.52
CA SER A 34 -0.45 -12.29 -18.51
C SER A 34 0.86 -13.07 -18.44
N ALA A 35 0.93 -14.12 -17.61
CA ALA A 35 2.12 -14.97 -17.50
C ALA A 35 2.42 -15.70 -18.81
N LEU A 36 1.40 -16.25 -19.49
CA LEU A 36 1.55 -16.90 -20.79
C LEU A 36 1.96 -15.91 -21.87
N ALA A 37 1.37 -14.71 -21.91
CA ALA A 37 1.76 -13.68 -22.86
C ALA A 37 3.23 -13.26 -22.68
N MET A 38 3.70 -13.10 -21.42
CA MET A 38 5.11 -12.82 -21.13
C MET A 38 6.03 -13.96 -21.54
N LEU A 39 5.66 -15.22 -21.25
CA LEU A 39 6.45 -16.39 -21.66
C LEU A 39 6.59 -16.45 -23.19
N VAL A 40 5.48 -16.28 -23.91
CA VAL A 40 5.50 -16.25 -25.39
C VAL A 40 6.34 -15.07 -25.90
N GLY A 41 6.26 -13.91 -25.24
CA GLY A 41 7.08 -12.74 -25.55
C GLY A 41 8.58 -13.03 -25.42
N VAL A 42 9.01 -13.65 -24.32
CA VAL A 42 10.41 -14.04 -24.11
C VAL A 42 10.87 -15.02 -25.19
N VAL A 43 10.07 -16.06 -25.48
CA VAL A 43 10.39 -17.04 -26.54
C VAL A 43 10.47 -16.37 -27.91
N ALA A 44 9.53 -15.50 -28.24
CA ALA A 44 9.52 -14.75 -29.50
C ALA A 44 10.76 -13.86 -29.64
N THR A 45 11.11 -13.11 -28.56
CA THR A 45 12.32 -12.27 -28.57
C THR A 45 13.59 -13.11 -28.80
N LEU A 46 13.74 -14.23 -28.10
CA LEU A 46 14.90 -15.13 -28.30
C LEU A 46 15.00 -15.63 -29.74
N PHE A 47 13.85 -15.97 -30.33
CA PHE A 47 13.79 -16.46 -31.69
C PHE A 47 14.13 -15.37 -32.72
N PHE A 48 13.53 -14.19 -32.62
CA PHE A 48 13.74 -13.09 -33.55
C PHE A 48 15.12 -12.41 -33.40
N SER A 49 15.71 -12.45 -32.22
CA SER A 49 17.04 -11.89 -31.95
C SER A 49 18.17 -12.85 -32.37
N HIS A 50 17.85 -14.04 -32.90
CA HIS A 50 18.82 -15.08 -33.31
C HIS A 50 19.82 -15.50 -32.20
N VAL A 51 19.45 -15.31 -30.92
CA VAL A 51 20.29 -15.62 -29.73
C VAL A 51 20.02 -17.02 -29.18
N VAL A 52 19.26 -17.83 -29.91
CA VAL A 52 18.86 -19.21 -29.51
C VAL A 52 20.05 -20.12 -29.21
N SER A 53 21.22 -19.87 -29.83
CA SER A 53 22.45 -20.64 -29.60
C SER A 53 23.19 -20.29 -28.29
N ALA A 54 22.82 -19.19 -27.61
CA ALA A 54 23.51 -18.74 -26.40
C ALA A 54 23.04 -19.53 -25.15
N TRP A 55 23.72 -20.65 -24.85
CA TRP A 55 23.39 -21.52 -23.71
C TRP A 55 23.35 -20.80 -22.36
N THR A 56 24.12 -19.71 -22.22
CA THR A 56 24.15 -18.87 -20.98
C THR A 56 22.79 -18.28 -20.65
N ILE A 57 21.96 -17.94 -21.63
CA ILE A 57 20.60 -17.42 -21.45
C ILE A 57 19.71 -18.47 -20.78
N TYR A 58 19.77 -19.73 -21.29
CA TYR A 58 18.98 -20.82 -20.73
C TYR A 58 19.37 -21.14 -19.29
N VAL A 59 20.68 -21.10 -18.99
CA VAL A 59 21.17 -21.24 -17.61
C VAL A 59 20.63 -20.10 -16.73
N GLY A 60 20.69 -18.85 -17.21
CA GLY A 60 20.12 -17.70 -16.48
C GLY A 60 18.61 -17.85 -16.21
N ILE A 61 17.84 -18.25 -17.23
CA ILE A 61 16.39 -18.50 -17.09
C ILE A 61 16.13 -19.64 -16.09
N LEU A 62 16.87 -20.74 -16.17
CA LEU A 62 16.72 -21.87 -15.26
C LEU A 62 17.03 -21.49 -13.82
N VAL A 63 18.13 -20.79 -13.57
CA VAL A 63 18.52 -20.31 -12.23
C VAL A 63 17.48 -19.33 -11.70
N GLY A 64 17.03 -18.37 -12.53
CA GLY A 64 15.97 -17.43 -12.15
C GLY A 64 14.64 -18.13 -11.83
N ALA A 65 14.24 -19.12 -12.61
CA ALA A 65 13.03 -19.90 -12.39
C ALA A 65 13.11 -20.74 -11.10
N LEU A 66 14.28 -21.35 -10.81
CA LEU A 66 14.50 -22.11 -9.57
C LEU A 66 14.45 -21.19 -8.35
N ILE A 67 15.14 -20.05 -8.37
CA ILE A 67 15.15 -19.10 -7.26
C ILE A 67 13.74 -18.51 -7.08
N GLY A 68 13.13 -17.97 -8.12
CA GLY A 68 11.81 -17.38 -8.07
C GLY A 68 10.71 -18.37 -7.67
N GLY A 69 10.75 -19.60 -8.22
CA GLY A 69 9.80 -20.65 -7.90
C GLY A 69 9.92 -21.16 -6.45
N THR A 70 11.14 -21.28 -5.93
CA THR A 70 11.36 -21.65 -4.52
C THR A 70 10.90 -20.53 -3.56
N MET A 71 11.20 -19.27 -3.89
CA MET A 71 10.71 -18.13 -3.12
C MET A 71 9.18 -18.06 -3.13
N ALA A 72 8.54 -18.16 -4.30
CA ALA A 72 7.08 -18.08 -4.43
C ALA A 72 6.35 -19.17 -3.62
N ARG A 73 6.95 -20.36 -3.45
CA ARG A 73 6.38 -21.47 -2.65
C ARG A 73 6.61 -21.34 -1.15
N ARG A 74 7.65 -20.60 -0.72
CA ARG A 74 8.05 -20.51 0.69
C ARG A 74 7.63 -19.20 1.35
N VAL A 75 7.27 -18.20 0.57
CA VAL A 75 6.87 -16.88 1.10
C VAL A 75 5.51 -16.99 1.78
N GLN A 76 5.45 -16.62 3.05
CA GLN A 76 4.23 -16.47 3.81
C GLN A 76 3.51 -15.17 3.43
N MET A 77 2.19 -15.10 3.62
CA MET A 77 1.38 -13.89 3.33
C MET A 77 1.92 -12.65 4.06
N ILE A 78 2.39 -12.82 5.29
CA ILE A 78 3.04 -11.77 6.10
C ILE A 78 4.28 -11.19 5.40
N GLN A 79 5.02 -12.00 4.63
CA GLN A 79 6.25 -11.62 3.95
C GLN A 79 6.02 -11.07 2.53
N MET A 80 4.78 -11.09 2.03
CA MET A 80 4.44 -10.65 0.66
C MET A 80 4.93 -9.22 0.34
N PRO A 81 4.71 -8.18 1.18
CA PRO A 81 5.13 -6.83 0.84
C PRO A 81 6.64 -6.69 0.64
N GLN A 82 7.44 -7.36 1.49
CA GLN A 82 8.91 -7.33 1.36
C GLN A 82 9.40 -8.08 0.14
N THR A 83 8.75 -9.19 -0.21
CA THR A 83 9.08 -9.99 -1.39
C THR A 83 8.74 -9.24 -2.68
N VAL A 84 7.57 -8.58 -2.72
CA VAL A 84 7.17 -7.70 -3.84
C VAL A 84 8.17 -6.55 -3.99
N ALA A 85 8.58 -5.91 -2.90
CA ALA A 85 9.60 -4.87 -2.95
C ALA A 85 10.92 -5.41 -3.53
N LEU A 86 11.37 -6.59 -3.10
CA LEU A 86 12.60 -7.20 -3.62
C LEU A 86 12.50 -7.46 -5.14
N PHE A 87 11.40 -8.05 -5.62
CA PHE A 87 11.20 -8.31 -7.05
C PHE A 87 11.11 -7.04 -7.88
N ASN A 88 10.48 -5.98 -7.37
CA ASN A 88 10.51 -4.66 -8.01
C ASN A 88 11.94 -4.13 -8.15
N GLY A 89 12.75 -4.30 -7.10
CA GLY A 89 14.15 -3.93 -7.14
C GLY A 89 14.93 -4.68 -8.20
N LEU A 90 14.77 -6.00 -8.28
CA LEU A 90 15.41 -6.83 -9.29
C LEU A 90 14.99 -6.43 -10.71
N GLY A 91 13.71 -6.12 -10.94
CA GLY A 91 13.21 -5.59 -12.21
C GLY A 91 13.85 -4.26 -12.59
N GLY A 92 13.98 -3.33 -11.62
CA GLY A 92 14.70 -2.07 -11.80
C GLY A 92 16.18 -2.27 -12.12
N GLY A 93 16.84 -3.22 -11.41
CA GLY A 93 18.23 -3.59 -11.64
C GLY A 93 18.45 -4.19 -13.02
N ALA A 94 17.55 -5.05 -13.49
CA ALA A 94 17.59 -5.58 -14.85
C ALA A 94 17.50 -4.48 -15.91
N SER A 95 16.57 -3.53 -15.73
CA SER A 95 16.42 -2.38 -16.64
C SER A 95 17.66 -1.48 -16.63
N ALA A 96 18.27 -1.25 -15.47
CA ALA A 96 19.52 -0.50 -15.35
C ALA A 96 20.68 -1.22 -16.08
N LEU A 97 20.76 -2.55 -15.95
CA LEU A 97 21.78 -3.34 -16.63
C LEU A 97 21.63 -3.27 -18.15
N VAL A 98 20.39 -3.35 -18.67
CA VAL A 98 20.11 -3.14 -20.10
C VAL A 98 20.58 -1.74 -20.52
N GLY A 99 20.29 -0.70 -19.75
CA GLY A 99 20.77 0.66 -20.03
C GLY A 99 22.31 0.77 -20.07
N VAL A 100 23.00 0.11 -19.12
CA VAL A 100 24.47 0.05 -19.12
C VAL A 100 25.00 -0.63 -20.37
N LEU A 101 24.48 -1.82 -20.72
CA LEU A 101 24.92 -2.58 -21.88
C LEU A 101 24.64 -1.81 -23.18
N SER A 102 23.45 -1.22 -23.31
CA SER A 102 23.08 -0.41 -24.47
C SER A 102 23.98 0.81 -24.65
N SER A 103 24.33 1.52 -23.56
CA SER A 103 25.24 2.68 -23.62
C SER A 103 26.66 2.28 -24.01
N LEU A 104 27.07 1.05 -23.77
CA LEU A 104 28.36 0.49 -24.19
C LEU A 104 28.30 -0.10 -25.61
N GLY A 105 27.16 -0.02 -26.30
CA GLY A 105 26.96 -0.63 -27.60
C GLY A 105 26.87 -2.15 -27.60
N ILE A 106 26.78 -2.75 -26.41
CA ILE A 106 26.69 -4.21 -26.25
C ILE A 106 25.24 -4.64 -26.49
N GLY A 107 25.05 -5.60 -27.38
CA GLY A 107 23.72 -6.14 -27.75
C GLY A 107 23.18 -5.62 -29.07
N PHE A 108 23.89 -4.69 -29.73
CA PHE A 108 23.58 -4.24 -31.09
C PHE A 108 24.41 -5.02 -32.11
N SER A 109 23.80 -5.35 -33.25
CA SER A 109 24.55 -5.86 -34.41
C SER A 109 25.39 -4.73 -35.07
N ALA A 110 26.42 -5.11 -35.84
CA ALA A 110 27.21 -4.12 -36.58
C ALA A 110 26.34 -3.28 -37.53
N GLU A 111 25.32 -3.88 -38.14
CA GLU A 111 24.36 -3.18 -39.02
C GLU A 111 23.51 -2.16 -38.24
N GLN A 112 22.98 -2.54 -37.07
CA GLN A 112 22.21 -1.65 -36.20
C GLN A 112 23.06 -0.48 -35.71
N MET A 113 24.30 -0.73 -35.32
CA MET A 113 25.23 0.34 -34.91
C MET A 113 25.54 1.31 -36.06
N ALA A 114 25.74 0.79 -37.28
CA ALA A 114 25.94 1.62 -38.46
C ALA A 114 24.70 2.46 -38.78
N GLU A 115 23.50 1.90 -38.66
CA GLU A 115 22.23 2.61 -38.86
C GLU A 115 22.01 3.70 -37.82
N ILE A 116 22.30 3.43 -36.54
CA ILE A 116 22.22 4.42 -35.45
C ILE A 116 23.15 5.62 -35.72
N GLN A 117 24.38 5.34 -36.16
CA GLN A 117 25.36 6.38 -36.48
C GLN A 117 24.97 7.17 -37.73
N LEU A 118 24.54 6.46 -38.79
CA LEU A 118 24.18 7.07 -40.08
C LEU A 118 22.97 8.03 -39.95
N ASN A 119 21.97 7.63 -39.16
CA ASN A 119 20.74 8.39 -38.96
C ASN A 119 20.81 9.40 -37.79
N GLY A 120 21.95 9.50 -37.11
CA GLY A 120 22.13 10.45 -35.99
C GLY A 120 21.30 10.09 -34.73
N TYR A 121 20.92 8.82 -34.55
CA TYR A 121 20.14 8.39 -33.38
C TYR A 121 20.98 8.15 -32.12
N GLN A 122 22.30 8.30 -32.17
CA GLN A 122 23.20 8.09 -31.03
C GLN A 122 22.80 8.89 -29.78
N PRO A 123 22.42 10.18 -29.86
CA PRO A 123 21.96 10.94 -28.69
C PRO A 123 20.68 10.35 -28.06
N PHE A 124 19.76 9.84 -28.88
CA PHE A 124 18.53 9.20 -28.38
C PHE A 124 18.85 7.90 -27.64
N VAL A 125 19.72 7.06 -28.16
CA VAL A 125 20.17 5.81 -27.51
C VAL A 125 20.89 6.13 -26.20
N ASN A 126 21.81 7.11 -26.21
CA ASN A 126 22.51 7.55 -24.99
C ASN A 126 21.53 8.08 -23.93
N PHE A 127 20.60 8.95 -24.33
CA PHE A 127 19.59 9.51 -23.42
C PHE A 127 18.72 8.42 -22.78
N THR A 128 18.16 7.52 -23.59
CA THR A 128 17.28 6.44 -23.10
C THR A 128 18.05 5.43 -22.25
N SER A 129 19.30 5.12 -22.61
CA SER A 129 20.18 4.25 -21.84
C SER A 129 20.49 4.83 -20.46
N LEU A 130 20.94 6.09 -20.38
CA LEU A 130 21.23 6.78 -19.13
C LEU A 130 19.97 6.95 -18.26
N LEU A 131 18.83 7.23 -18.88
CA LEU A 131 17.56 7.34 -18.17
C LEU A 131 17.11 5.97 -17.63
N ALA A 132 17.31 4.87 -18.38
CA ALA A 132 17.04 3.52 -17.91
C ALA A 132 17.94 3.16 -16.71
N VAL A 133 19.24 3.53 -16.76
CA VAL A 133 20.16 3.37 -15.62
C VAL A 133 19.65 4.16 -14.41
N ALA A 134 19.27 5.42 -14.59
CA ALA A 134 18.83 6.28 -13.49
C ALA A 134 17.56 5.72 -12.81
N VAL A 135 16.48 5.52 -13.57
CA VAL A 135 15.20 5.04 -13.02
C VAL A 135 15.34 3.61 -12.47
N GLY A 136 16.09 2.77 -13.16
CA GLY A 136 16.37 1.39 -12.73
C GLY A 136 17.14 1.34 -11.41
N MET A 137 18.19 2.17 -11.22
CA MET A 137 18.96 2.21 -9.97
C MET A 137 18.18 2.83 -8.81
N ILE A 138 17.39 3.88 -9.06
CA ILE A 138 16.47 4.43 -8.05
C ILE A 138 15.52 3.34 -7.56
N THR A 139 14.98 2.57 -8.49
CA THR A 139 14.04 1.48 -8.19
C THR A 139 14.73 0.34 -7.45
N LEU A 140 15.92 -0.08 -7.88
CA LEU A 140 16.69 -1.15 -7.24
C LEU A 140 17.01 -0.78 -5.79
N VAL A 141 17.70 0.32 -5.58
CA VAL A 141 18.18 0.72 -4.25
C VAL A 141 17.02 1.10 -3.34
N GLY A 142 16.03 1.84 -3.88
CA GLY A 142 14.81 2.17 -3.14
C GLY A 142 14.04 0.95 -2.67
N SER A 143 13.91 -0.05 -3.51
CA SER A 143 13.21 -1.31 -3.19
C SER A 143 14.00 -2.18 -2.20
N LEU A 144 15.33 -2.21 -2.28
CA LEU A 144 16.16 -2.90 -1.29
C LEU A 144 16.03 -2.27 0.09
N VAL A 145 16.00 -0.94 0.18
CA VAL A 145 15.75 -0.22 1.44
C VAL A 145 14.35 -0.52 1.96
N ALA A 146 13.32 -0.51 1.09
CA ALA A 146 11.96 -0.82 1.48
C ALA A 146 11.83 -2.27 2.01
N ALA A 147 12.39 -3.24 1.30
CA ALA A 147 12.43 -4.63 1.73
C ALA A 147 13.19 -4.79 3.06
N GLY A 148 14.36 -4.13 3.22
CA GLY A 148 15.16 -4.16 4.44
C GLY A 148 14.44 -3.56 5.65
N LYS A 149 13.65 -2.49 5.47
CA LYS A 149 12.82 -1.92 6.53
C LYS A 149 11.67 -2.84 6.91
N LEU A 150 10.97 -3.43 5.93
CA LEU A 150 9.88 -4.37 6.19
C LEU A 150 10.39 -5.66 6.84
N HIS A 151 11.58 -6.12 6.46
CA HIS A 151 12.24 -7.29 7.08
C HIS A 151 12.93 -6.97 8.41
N ARG A 152 12.84 -5.71 8.92
CA ARG A 152 13.46 -5.25 10.17
C ARG A 152 14.99 -5.31 10.21
N VAL A 153 15.65 -5.51 9.08
CA VAL A 153 17.12 -5.33 8.97
C VAL A 153 17.49 -3.86 9.13
N LEU A 154 16.60 -2.97 8.66
CA LEU A 154 16.72 -1.54 8.85
C LEU A 154 15.60 -1.04 9.78
N PRO A 155 15.84 0.02 10.58
CA PRO A 155 14.82 0.63 11.43
C PRO A 155 13.59 1.06 10.62
N GLN A 156 12.39 0.70 11.07
CA GLN A 156 11.15 1.05 10.39
C GLN A 156 10.79 2.54 10.52
N LYS A 157 11.32 3.21 11.55
CA LYS A 157 11.15 4.66 11.74
C LYS A 157 11.82 5.44 10.61
N PRO A 158 11.29 6.61 10.23
CA PRO A 158 11.96 7.51 9.31
C PRO A 158 13.37 7.86 9.82
N ILE A 159 14.38 7.66 8.98
CA ILE A 159 15.75 8.09 9.28
C ILE A 159 15.97 9.41 8.55
N VAL A 160 15.97 10.50 9.32
CA VAL A 160 16.14 11.86 8.81
C VAL A 160 17.19 12.57 9.67
N TRP A 161 18.14 13.25 9.02
CA TRP A 161 19.14 14.09 9.67
C TRP A 161 19.15 15.50 9.10
N SER A 162 19.87 16.43 9.73
CA SER A 162 20.01 17.80 9.25
C SER A 162 20.68 17.80 7.86
N GLY A 163 20.05 18.47 6.87
CA GLY A 163 20.55 18.49 5.49
C GLY A 163 20.07 17.35 4.59
N HIS A 164 19.31 16.36 5.11
CA HIS A 164 18.82 15.22 4.32
C HIS A 164 18.12 15.62 3.02
N SER A 165 17.24 16.63 3.07
CA SER A 165 16.52 17.15 1.89
C SER A 165 17.47 17.78 0.87
N LEU A 166 18.52 18.44 1.34
CA LEU A 166 19.52 19.05 0.45
C LEU A 166 20.27 17.96 -0.34
N PHE A 167 20.72 16.90 0.33
CA PHE A 167 21.40 15.78 -0.35
C PHE A 167 20.46 15.07 -1.33
N THR A 168 19.18 14.85 -0.95
CA THR A 168 18.20 14.25 -1.87
C THR A 168 18.03 15.07 -3.14
N VAL A 169 17.86 16.41 -3.02
CA VAL A 169 17.72 17.29 -4.18
C VAL A 169 19.04 17.37 -4.97
N LEU A 170 20.18 17.43 -4.28
CA LEU A 170 21.50 17.46 -4.92
C LEU A 170 21.72 16.23 -5.82
N PHE A 171 21.46 15.02 -5.32
CA PHE A 171 21.66 13.81 -6.11
C PHE A 171 20.64 13.69 -7.25
N LEU A 172 19.40 14.18 -7.06
CA LEU A 172 18.43 14.25 -8.15
C LEU A 172 18.90 15.18 -9.27
N VAL A 173 19.32 16.41 -8.93
CA VAL A 173 19.82 17.39 -9.90
C VAL A 173 21.08 16.88 -10.58
N LEU A 174 22.00 16.29 -9.83
CA LEU A 174 23.22 15.70 -10.38
C LEU A 174 22.90 14.58 -11.38
N THR A 175 21.95 13.69 -11.05
CA THR A 175 21.50 12.61 -11.96
C THR A 175 20.93 13.20 -13.25
N VAL A 176 20.05 14.21 -13.17
CA VAL A 176 19.48 14.86 -14.35
C VAL A 176 20.58 15.54 -15.20
N CYS A 177 21.49 16.27 -14.56
CA CYS A 177 22.61 16.92 -15.27
C CYS A 177 23.50 15.90 -15.99
N LEU A 178 23.84 14.77 -15.32
CA LEU A 178 24.64 13.71 -15.93
C LEU A 178 23.95 13.03 -17.12
N ILE A 179 22.63 12.85 -17.07
CA ILE A 179 21.86 12.34 -18.20
C ILE A 179 21.93 13.33 -19.38
N LEU A 180 21.68 14.62 -19.14
CA LEU A 180 21.69 15.64 -20.19
C LEU A 180 23.08 15.81 -20.81
N VAL A 181 24.13 15.87 -20.00
CA VAL A 181 25.50 15.93 -20.47
C VAL A 181 25.90 14.68 -21.23
N GLY A 182 25.60 13.50 -20.66
CA GLY A 182 25.95 12.19 -21.23
C GLY A 182 25.24 11.89 -22.54
N THR A 183 24.09 12.54 -22.81
CA THR A 183 23.38 12.43 -24.08
C THR A 183 24.27 12.87 -25.27
N PHE A 184 25.11 13.88 -25.04
CA PHE A 184 25.95 14.47 -26.08
C PHE A 184 27.45 14.27 -25.82
N ALA A 185 27.83 13.50 -24.80
CA ALA A 185 29.22 13.43 -24.32
C ALA A 185 30.17 12.61 -25.23
N GLY A 186 29.69 11.93 -26.27
CA GLY A 186 30.52 11.12 -27.17
C GLY A 186 31.38 10.11 -26.41
N GLU A 187 32.70 10.25 -26.47
CA GLU A 187 33.65 9.33 -25.81
C GLU A 187 33.53 9.34 -24.25
N ASN A 188 33.02 10.43 -23.67
CA ASN A 188 32.85 10.57 -22.22
C ASN A 188 31.54 9.97 -21.69
N THR A 189 30.72 9.33 -22.50
CA THR A 189 29.44 8.73 -22.09
C THR A 189 29.62 7.72 -20.95
N LEU A 190 30.72 6.99 -20.92
CA LEU A 190 31.05 6.05 -19.83
C LEU A 190 31.16 6.74 -18.46
N PHE A 191 31.82 7.90 -18.38
CA PHE A 191 31.92 8.64 -17.12
C PHE A 191 30.54 9.17 -16.66
N CYS A 192 29.74 9.67 -17.61
CA CYS A 192 28.37 10.11 -17.31
C CYS A 192 27.48 8.94 -16.85
N MET A 193 27.64 7.77 -17.45
CA MET A 193 26.93 6.54 -17.07
C MET A 193 27.29 6.11 -15.64
N LEU A 194 28.59 6.02 -15.32
CA LEU A 194 29.03 5.66 -13.96
C LEU A 194 28.59 6.70 -12.93
N GLY A 195 28.69 7.99 -13.27
CA GLY A 195 28.16 9.07 -12.44
C GLY A 195 26.66 8.99 -12.23
N THR A 196 25.88 8.69 -13.27
CA THR A 196 24.43 8.48 -13.20
C THR A 196 24.09 7.28 -12.32
N LEU A 197 24.79 6.17 -12.47
CA LEU A 197 24.61 4.97 -11.66
C LEU A 197 24.80 5.27 -10.18
N ILE A 198 25.87 5.96 -9.80
CA ILE A 198 26.17 6.31 -8.41
C ILE A 198 25.17 7.34 -7.88
N SER A 199 24.94 8.44 -8.61
CA SER A 199 24.04 9.51 -8.15
C SER A 199 22.59 9.06 -8.02
N ALA A 200 22.09 8.26 -8.96
CA ALA A 200 20.76 7.68 -8.91
C ALA A 200 20.61 6.66 -7.76
N SER A 201 21.64 5.86 -7.49
CA SER A 201 21.67 4.94 -6.34
C SER A 201 21.60 5.70 -5.02
N LEU A 202 22.37 6.77 -4.87
CA LEU A 202 22.35 7.62 -3.69
C LEU A 202 21.00 8.33 -3.54
N PHE A 203 20.44 8.86 -4.64
CA PHE A 203 19.09 9.42 -4.60
C PHE A 203 18.06 8.38 -4.12
N GLY A 204 18.06 7.17 -4.68
CA GLY A 204 17.16 6.08 -4.28
C GLY A 204 17.30 5.71 -2.80
N LEU A 205 18.53 5.69 -2.28
CA LEU A 205 18.84 5.46 -0.87
C LEU A 205 18.24 6.58 0.01
N PHE A 206 18.62 7.82 -0.25
CA PHE A 206 18.16 8.98 0.54
C PHE A 206 16.64 9.14 0.49
N PHE A 207 16.05 8.92 -0.68
CA PHE A 207 14.61 8.96 -0.86
C PHE A 207 13.89 7.92 0.01
N SER A 208 14.33 6.66 -0.02
CA SER A 208 13.60 5.55 0.62
C SER A 208 13.86 5.45 2.13
N VAL A 209 15.04 5.80 2.60
CA VAL A 209 15.43 5.72 4.02
C VAL A 209 14.58 6.62 4.91
N ARG A 210 14.12 7.76 4.41
CA ARG A 210 13.29 8.72 5.15
C ARG A 210 11.81 8.32 5.24
N VAL A 211 11.34 7.37 4.42
CA VAL A 211 9.95 6.92 4.45
C VAL A 211 9.74 6.00 5.63
N GLY A 212 8.71 6.25 6.45
CA GLY A 212 8.32 5.41 7.57
C GLY A 212 7.62 4.12 7.14
N GLY A 213 7.57 3.13 8.03
CA GLY A 213 6.93 1.84 7.78
C GLY A 213 5.47 1.95 7.33
N ALA A 214 4.69 2.87 7.92
CA ALA A 214 3.29 3.10 7.55
C ALA A 214 3.10 3.58 6.11
N ASP A 215 4.01 4.41 5.60
CA ASP A 215 3.94 4.94 4.24
C ASP A 215 4.66 4.02 3.23
N MET A 216 5.30 2.94 3.70
CA MET A 216 6.08 2.01 2.88
C MET A 216 5.24 1.33 1.79
N PRO A 217 3.97 0.93 2.01
CA PRO A 217 3.12 0.37 0.95
C PRO A 217 2.93 1.30 -0.24
N ILE A 218 2.74 2.61 0.01
CA ILE A 218 2.63 3.62 -1.05
C ILE A 218 3.96 3.73 -1.81
N THR A 219 5.08 3.71 -1.07
CA THR A 219 6.42 3.75 -1.67
C THR A 219 6.71 2.53 -2.52
N ILE A 220 6.35 1.32 -2.07
CA ILE A 220 6.50 0.08 -2.85
C ILE A 220 5.65 0.14 -4.13
N SER A 221 4.42 0.63 -4.05
CA SER A 221 3.56 0.81 -5.23
C SER A 221 4.16 1.81 -6.23
N LEU A 222 4.75 2.90 -5.75
CA LEU A 222 5.47 3.86 -6.60
C LEU A 222 6.70 3.23 -7.24
N LEU A 223 7.51 2.51 -6.47
CA LEU A 223 8.70 1.82 -6.98
C LEU A 223 8.33 0.73 -8.00
N ASN A 224 7.19 0.05 -7.83
CA ASN A 224 6.65 -0.87 -8.84
C ASN A 224 6.31 -0.15 -10.15
N SER A 225 5.66 1.02 -10.05
CA SER A 225 5.40 1.86 -11.22
C SER A 225 6.71 2.30 -11.90
N LEU A 226 7.70 2.73 -11.13
CA LEU A 226 9.02 3.11 -11.65
C LEU A 226 9.75 1.92 -12.30
N SER A 227 9.60 0.70 -11.77
CA SER A 227 10.14 -0.51 -12.41
C SER A 227 9.54 -0.73 -13.81
N GLY A 228 8.22 -0.55 -13.97
CA GLY A 228 7.57 -0.59 -15.26
C GLY A 228 8.07 0.49 -16.22
N VAL A 229 8.19 1.72 -15.75
CA VAL A 229 8.73 2.85 -16.52
C VAL A 229 10.18 2.58 -16.93
N ALA A 230 11.02 2.08 -16.02
CA ALA A 230 12.41 1.71 -16.33
C ALA A 230 12.48 0.64 -17.42
N GLY A 231 11.60 -0.37 -17.36
CA GLY A 231 11.49 -1.39 -18.40
C GLY A 231 11.08 -0.82 -19.76
N SER A 232 10.12 0.12 -19.78
CA SER A 232 9.71 0.80 -21.01
C SER A 232 10.85 1.62 -21.62
N ILE A 233 11.60 2.36 -20.79
CA ILE A 233 12.74 3.15 -21.24
C ILE A 233 13.88 2.25 -21.74
N ALA A 234 14.15 1.13 -21.03
CA ALA A 234 15.12 0.13 -21.47
C ALA A 234 14.71 -0.47 -22.83
N GLY A 235 13.42 -0.74 -23.04
CA GLY A 235 12.88 -1.17 -24.33
C GLY A 235 13.11 -0.16 -25.45
N MET A 236 12.98 1.16 -25.17
CA MET A 236 13.32 2.21 -26.14
C MET A 236 14.81 2.21 -26.47
N ALA A 237 15.69 2.00 -25.49
CA ALA A 237 17.13 1.96 -25.70
C ALA A 237 17.58 0.82 -26.62
N ILE A 238 16.89 -0.32 -26.58
CA ILE A 238 17.19 -1.52 -27.43
C ILE A 238 16.20 -1.71 -28.59
N SER A 239 15.30 -0.73 -28.82
CA SER A 239 14.28 -0.75 -29.87
C SER A 239 13.31 -1.96 -29.80
N ASP A 240 13.02 -2.47 -28.58
CA ASP A 240 12.05 -3.55 -28.36
C ASP A 240 10.65 -2.98 -28.06
N ILE A 241 9.78 -3.03 -29.08
CA ILE A 241 8.41 -2.49 -29.03
C ILE A 241 7.56 -3.18 -27.95
N PHE A 242 7.74 -4.50 -27.77
CA PHE A 242 6.98 -5.27 -26.77
C PHE A 242 7.32 -4.80 -25.34
N LEU A 243 8.61 -4.68 -25.05
CA LEU A 243 9.08 -4.21 -23.75
C LEU A 243 8.66 -2.75 -23.48
N VAL A 244 8.67 -1.87 -24.51
CA VAL A 244 8.15 -0.50 -24.39
C VAL A 244 6.68 -0.51 -24.02
N ALA A 245 5.86 -1.28 -24.73
CA ALA A 245 4.42 -1.32 -24.53
C ALA A 245 4.05 -1.89 -23.14
N VAL A 246 4.60 -3.07 -22.80
CA VAL A 246 4.30 -3.72 -21.52
C VAL A 246 4.81 -2.89 -20.34
N GLY A 247 6.04 -2.39 -20.43
CA GLY A 247 6.60 -1.51 -19.39
C GLY A 247 5.77 -0.24 -19.18
N GLY A 248 5.31 0.39 -20.26
CA GLY A 248 4.43 1.56 -20.21
C GLY A 248 3.09 1.27 -19.56
N ILE A 249 2.44 0.14 -19.92
CA ILE A 249 1.17 -0.30 -19.32
C ILE A 249 1.34 -0.55 -17.82
N VAL A 250 2.37 -1.29 -17.43
CA VAL A 250 2.66 -1.61 -16.02
C VAL A 250 3.00 -0.33 -15.24
N GLY A 251 3.82 0.54 -15.82
CA GLY A 251 4.19 1.83 -15.21
C GLY A 251 2.97 2.72 -14.96
N ALA A 252 2.12 2.90 -15.97
CA ALA A 252 0.91 3.71 -15.87
C ALA A 252 -0.10 3.14 -14.86
N SER A 253 -0.38 1.82 -14.93
CA SER A 253 -1.29 1.17 -13.99
C SER A 253 -0.79 1.21 -12.55
N GLY A 254 0.53 1.05 -12.34
CA GLY A 254 1.17 1.18 -11.03
C GLY A 254 1.07 2.59 -10.45
N LEU A 255 1.21 3.63 -11.28
CA LEU A 255 1.05 5.02 -10.84
C LEU A 255 -0.39 5.33 -10.44
N LEU A 256 -1.37 4.84 -11.21
CA LEU A 256 -2.79 4.95 -10.85
C LEU A 256 -3.09 4.26 -9.52
N LEU A 257 -2.56 3.04 -9.32
CA LEU A 257 -2.69 2.33 -8.05
C LEU A 257 -2.07 3.12 -6.89
N THR A 258 -0.89 3.70 -7.09
CA THR A 258 -0.22 4.55 -6.09
C THR A 258 -1.08 5.75 -5.70
N GLN A 259 -1.73 6.42 -6.66
CA GLN A 259 -2.64 7.53 -6.39
C GLN A 259 -3.89 7.09 -5.61
N ILE A 260 -4.47 5.94 -5.98
CA ILE A 260 -5.61 5.37 -5.26
C ILE A 260 -5.21 5.03 -3.82
N MET A 261 -4.04 4.44 -3.61
CA MET A 261 -3.51 4.14 -2.27
C MET A 261 -3.27 5.40 -1.45
N CYS A 262 -2.71 6.45 -2.04
CA CYS A 262 -2.54 7.76 -1.38
C CYS A 262 -3.89 8.31 -0.88
N ARG A 263 -4.91 8.29 -1.75
CA ARG A 263 -6.27 8.74 -1.37
C ARG A 263 -6.87 7.85 -0.28
N ALA A 264 -6.70 6.54 -0.40
CA ALA A 264 -7.22 5.57 0.55
C ALA A 264 -6.61 5.72 1.95
N MET A 265 -5.32 6.09 2.04
CA MET A 265 -4.61 6.30 3.30
C MET A 265 -4.66 7.76 3.78
N ASN A 266 -5.43 8.63 3.11
CA ASN A 266 -5.50 10.07 3.38
C ASN A 266 -4.10 10.72 3.39
N ARG A 267 -3.21 10.27 2.51
CA ARG A 267 -1.85 10.77 2.32
C ARG A 267 -1.73 11.49 0.99
N SER A 268 -0.86 12.47 0.92
CA SER A 268 -0.47 13.11 -0.34
C SER A 268 0.86 12.54 -0.81
N LEU A 269 0.92 12.07 -2.06
CA LEU A 269 2.15 11.55 -2.66
C LEU A 269 3.30 12.57 -2.55
N MET A 270 3.01 13.85 -2.80
CA MET A 270 4.01 14.93 -2.69
C MET A 270 4.56 15.11 -1.27
N LYS A 271 3.73 14.93 -0.24
CA LYS A 271 4.18 15.00 1.17
C LYS A 271 5.04 13.80 1.57
N ILE A 272 4.85 12.65 0.94
CA ILE A 272 5.69 11.47 1.13
C ILE A 272 7.03 11.66 0.40
N LEU A 273 6.98 12.19 -0.83
CA LEU A 273 8.16 12.44 -1.65
C LEU A 273 9.01 13.60 -1.11
N ILE A 274 8.38 14.66 -0.63
CA ILE A 274 9.02 15.89 -0.15
C ILE A 274 8.39 16.26 1.20
N PRO A 275 8.77 15.61 2.30
CA PRO A 275 8.29 16.04 3.62
C PRO A 275 8.77 17.46 3.91
N PRO A 276 7.95 18.28 4.59
CA PRO A 276 8.30 19.64 4.95
C PRO A 276 9.59 19.66 5.77
N THR A 277 10.48 20.59 5.43
CA THR A 277 11.82 20.79 6.02
C THR A 277 11.80 21.34 7.46
N THR A 278 10.67 21.39 8.12
CA THR A 278 10.59 21.90 9.48
C THR A 278 10.74 20.78 10.50
N SER A 279 11.89 20.75 11.12
CA SER A 279 12.15 20.21 12.44
C SER A 279 11.20 20.85 13.48
N THR A 280 9.99 20.35 13.60
CA THR A 280 9.10 20.61 14.74
C THR A 280 8.81 19.31 15.46
N LEU A 281 9.87 18.67 15.94
CA LEU A 281 9.81 17.81 17.10
C LEU A 281 10.08 18.67 18.33
N GLY A 282 9.16 19.56 18.63
CA GLY A 282 9.03 20.15 19.96
C GLY A 282 8.05 19.32 20.76
N PRO A 283 8.32 19.02 22.05
CA PRO A 283 7.40 18.28 22.89
C PRO A 283 6.31 19.24 23.37
N LYS A 284 5.15 19.23 22.75
CA LYS A 284 3.86 19.60 23.34
C LYS A 284 2.79 19.67 22.27
N GLY A 285 1.78 18.82 22.42
CA GLY A 285 0.60 18.79 21.58
C GLY A 285 -0.11 20.16 21.51
N ARG A 286 -0.20 20.64 20.28
CA ARG A 286 -1.28 21.49 19.81
C ARG A 286 -1.58 21.07 18.40
N LEU A 287 -2.79 20.58 18.19
CA LEU A 287 -3.39 20.40 16.87
C LEU A 287 -3.21 21.71 16.08
N PRO A 288 -2.75 21.66 14.82
CA PRO A 288 -2.78 22.84 13.98
C PRO A 288 -4.24 23.23 13.75
N LYS A 289 -4.63 24.42 14.15
CA LYS A 289 -5.86 25.06 13.69
C LYS A 289 -5.81 25.06 12.16
N GLN A 290 -6.84 24.55 11.53
CA GLN A 290 -7.09 24.76 10.11
C GLN A 290 -7.20 26.27 9.87
N GLU A 291 -6.20 26.85 9.25
CA GLU A 291 -6.35 28.17 8.62
C GLU A 291 -7.15 27.99 7.33
N PRO A 292 -8.13 28.85 7.06
CA PRO A 292 -8.88 28.81 5.82
C PRO A 292 -7.94 29.16 4.65
N SER A 293 -7.87 28.27 3.69
CA SER A 293 -7.13 28.42 2.45
C SER A 293 -7.69 29.60 1.65
N SER A 294 -7.07 30.77 1.77
CA SER A 294 -7.26 31.90 0.86
C SER A 294 -6.20 31.85 -0.24
N ARG A 295 -6.48 31.19 -1.34
CA ARG A 295 -5.93 31.53 -2.65
C ARG A 295 -7.07 31.65 -3.65
N ILE A 296 -7.57 32.85 -3.73
CA ILE A 296 -8.44 33.30 -4.81
C ILE A 296 -7.56 33.46 -6.04
N THR A 297 -7.72 32.55 -7.00
CA THR A 297 -7.29 32.80 -8.38
C THR A 297 -8.36 33.68 -9.02
N HIS A 298 -7.98 34.84 -9.53
CA HIS A 298 -8.84 35.75 -10.26
C HIS A 298 -9.47 35.06 -11.47
N HIS A 299 -10.77 34.77 -11.38
CA HIS A 299 -11.67 34.66 -12.50
C HIS A 299 -12.55 35.93 -12.55
N PRO A 300 -12.98 36.38 -13.74
CA PRO A 300 -13.69 37.64 -13.88
C PRO A 300 -14.99 37.63 -13.08
N SER A 301 -15.24 38.76 -12.43
CA SER A 301 -16.31 39.10 -11.51
C SER A 301 -17.70 38.68 -12.04
N PRO A 302 -18.46 37.84 -11.32
CA PRO A 302 -19.90 37.74 -11.57
C PRO A 302 -20.60 38.98 -10.99
N ASN A 303 -21.66 39.39 -11.70
CA ASN A 303 -22.50 40.53 -11.39
C ASN A 303 -22.95 40.55 -9.91
N ASN A 304 -22.77 41.66 -9.20
CA ASN A 304 -23.06 41.80 -7.76
C ASN A 304 -24.49 41.34 -7.37
N GLN A 305 -25.46 41.44 -8.25
CA GLN A 305 -26.85 40.99 -8.03
C GLN A 305 -26.97 39.46 -7.89
N GLU A 306 -26.16 38.69 -8.60
CA GLU A 306 -26.19 37.22 -8.53
C GLU A 306 -25.50 36.71 -7.25
N LEU A 307 -24.53 37.46 -6.75
CA LEU A 307 -23.87 37.17 -5.49
C LEU A 307 -24.79 37.44 -4.28
N GLU A 308 -25.51 38.55 -4.30
CA GLU A 308 -26.48 38.89 -3.27
C GLU A 308 -27.65 37.90 -3.20
N GLN A 309 -28.14 37.43 -4.36
CA GLN A 309 -29.16 36.36 -4.39
C GLN A 309 -28.64 35.03 -3.83
N ARG A 310 -27.40 34.65 -4.11
CA ARG A 310 -26.79 33.44 -3.55
C ARG A 310 -26.55 33.55 -2.04
N VAL A 311 -26.18 34.73 -1.56
CA VAL A 311 -26.01 34.97 -0.12
C VAL A 311 -27.35 34.83 0.59
N MET A 312 -28.42 35.45 0.11
CA MET A 312 -29.76 35.30 0.66
C MET A 312 -30.26 33.85 0.69
N GLN A 313 -29.99 33.08 -0.38
CA GLN A 313 -30.35 31.65 -0.42
C GLN A 313 -29.55 30.82 0.59
N LEU A 314 -28.28 31.17 0.81
CA LEU A 314 -27.45 30.49 1.80
C LEU A 314 -27.88 30.84 3.23
N GLU A 315 -28.23 32.09 3.51
CA GLU A 315 -28.75 32.51 4.81
C GLU A 315 -30.09 31.83 5.14
N GLU A 316 -30.97 31.69 4.18
CA GLU A 316 -32.23 30.94 4.35
C GLU A 316 -31.99 29.44 4.63
N ARG A 317 -30.99 28.83 3.95
CA ARG A 317 -30.60 27.44 4.21
C ARG A 317 -29.94 27.25 5.57
N VAL A 318 -29.12 28.20 6.02
CA VAL A 318 -28.52 28.19 7.36
C VAL A 318 -29.62 28.26 8.43
N LYS A 319 -30.57 29.17 8.28
CA LYS A 319 -31.72 29.29 9.17
C LYS A 319 -32.59 28.05 9.28
N LYS A 320 -32.78 27.33 8.13
CA LYS A 320 -33.46 26.04 8.12
C LYS A 320 -32.67 24.92 8.80
N LEU A 321 -31.33 24.94 8.66
CA LEU A 321 -30.45 23.99 9.34
C LEU A 321 -30.42 24.23 10.85
N GLU A 322 -30.37 25.48 11.29
CA GLU A 322 -30.43 25.85 12.72
C GLU A 322 -31.74 25.38 13.37
N ALA A 323 -32.88 25.60 12.70
CA ALA A 323 -34.17 25.12 13.19
C ALA A 323 -34.25 23.57 13.23
N LEU A 324 -33.57 22.88 12.30
CA LEU A 324 -33.51 21.42 12.27
C LEU A 324 -32.63 20.86 13.41
N VAL A 325 -31.53 21.55 13.71
CA VAL A 325 -30.63 21.20 14.84
C VAL A 325 -31.39 21.38 16.17
N GLU A 326 -32.10 22.50 16.36
CA GLU A 326 -32.87 22.75 17.55
C GLU A 326 -34.00 21.72 17.75
N ALA A 327 -34.68 21.32 16.68
CA ALA A 327 -35.69 20.26 16.71
C ALA A 327 -35.09 18.86 17.00
N LEU A 328 -33.86 18.58 16.53
CA LEU A 328 -33.13 17.36 16.85
C LEU A 328 -32.67 17.34 18.32
N GLU A 329 -32.17 18.44 18.82
CA GLU A 329 -31.77 18.56 20.23
C GLU A 329 -32.95 18.39 21.20
N ALA A 330 -34.10 18.97 20.87
CA ALA A 330 -35.35 18.76 21.62
C ALA A 330 -35.81 17.30 21.60
N ARG A 331 -35.65 16.61 20.45
CA ARG A 331 -36.00 15.20 20.30
C ARG A 331 -35.03 14.28 21.03
N VAL A 332 -33.73 14.59 21.05
CA VAL A 332 -32.74 13.88 21.87
C VAL A 332 -33.02 14.06 23.34
N GLY A 333 -33.39 15.29 23.79
CA GLY A 333 -33.81 15.54 25.16
C GLY A 333 -35.04 14.73 25.60
N THR A 334 -36.05 14.60 24.74
CA THR A 334 -37.24 13.78 25.00
C THR A 334 -36.94 12.26 24.99
N LEU A 335 -36.05 11.78 24.11
CA LEU A 335 -35.60 10.40 24.12
C LEU A 335 -34.79 10.05 25.37
N ASN A 336 -33.88 10.92 25.80
CA ASN A 336 -33.12 10.72 27.03
C ASN A 336 -34.04 10.70 28.26
N ALA A 337 -35.05 11.60 28.35
CA ALA A 337 -36.05 11.56 29.40
C ALA A 337 -36.93 10.30 29.39
N GLN A 338 -37.20 9.72 28.19
CA GLN A 338 -37.92 8.45 28.07
C GLN A 338 -37.05 7.24 28.45
N ILE A 339 -35.74 7.33 28.25
CA ILE A 339 -34.76 6.29 28.68
C ILE A 339 -34.63 6.34 30.23
N GLU A 340 -34.60 7.52 30.82
CA GLU A 340 -34.57 7.66 32.29
C GLU A 340 -35.91 7.32 32.99
N ALA A 341 -37.04 7.39 32.28
CA ALA A 341 -38.38 7.08 32.83
C ALA A 341 -38.83 5.63 32.59
N ALA A 342 -38.04 4.78 31.90
CA ALA A 342 -38.36 3.36 31.77
C ALA A 342 -38.17 2.65 33.12
N PRO A 343 -39.18 1.93 33.63
CA PRO A 343 -39.06 1.28 34.93
C PRO A 343 -37.97 0.22 34.92
N ALA A 344 -37.06 0.31 35.88
CA ALA A 344 -36.05 -0.70 36.19
C ALA A 344 -36.76 -1.96 36.72
N ALA A 345 -37.18 -2.84 35.80
CA ALA A 345 -37.74 -4.12 36.10
C ALA A 345 -37.29 -5.19 35.08
N ALA A 346 -36.03 -5.52 35.14
CA ALA A 346 -35.51 -6.84 34.89
C ALA A 346 -34.13 -6.90 35.55
N ALA A 347 -33.96 -7.75 36.54
CA ALA A 347 -32.68 -7.99 37.18
C ALA A 347 -31.65 -8.34 36.13
N LYS A 348 -30.75 -7.38 35.78
CA LYS A 348 -29.52 -7.69 35.09
C LYS A 348 -28.66 -8.48 36.08
N GLU A 349 -28.44 -9.77 35.81
CA GLU A 349 -27.17 -10.38 36.17
C GLU A 349 -26.09 -9.36 35.84
N GLU A 350 -25.17 -9.10 36.76
CA GLU A 350 -24.05 -8.16 36.56
C GLU A 350 -23.34 -8.55 35.27
N ALA A 351 -23.66 -7.84 34.21
CA ALA A 351 -22.95 -8.00 32.95
C ALA A 351 -21.52 -7.54 33.23
N ALA A 352 -20.56 -8.47 33.18
CA ALA A 352 -19.15 -8.16 33.36
C ALA A 352 -18.77 -7.03 32.41
N SER A 353 -18.09 -6.00 32.91
CA SER A 353 -17.61 -4.92 32.03
C SER A 353 -16.51 -5.45 31.11
N PRO A 354 -16.31 -4.89 29.91
CA PRO A 354 -15.23 -5.32 29.01
C PRO A 354 -13.86 -5.28 29.68
N GLU A 355 -13.64 -4.31 30.57
CA GLU A 355 -12.41 -4.21 31.35
C GLU A 355 -12.27 -5.37 32.37
N ALA A 356 -13.36 -5.78 33.01
CA ALA A 356 -13.35 -6.91 33.95
C ALA A 356 -13.05 -8.23 33.24
N VAL A 357 -13.62 -8.44 32.04
CA VAL A 357 -13.32 -9.59 31.19
C VAL A 357 -11.83 -9.64 30.83
N LEU A 358 -11.28 -8.52 30.37
CA LEU A 358 -9.88 -8.46 29.96
C LEU A 358 -8.90 -8.59 31.14
N LYS A 359 -9.26 -8.15 32.35
CA LYS A 359 -8.46 -8.35 33.58
C LYS A 359 -8.34 -9.82 33.96
N GLN A 360 -9.34 -10.64 33.68
CA GLN A 360 -9.37 -12.06 34.06
C GLN A 360 -8.84 -12.98 32.95
N ALA A 361 -8.82 -12.49 31.70
CA ALA A 361 -8.44 -13.26 30.54
C ALA A 361 -6.95 -13.63 30.58
N LYS A 362 -6.62 -14.90 30.36
CA LYS A 362 -5.25 -15.44 30.26
C LYS A 362 -4.79 -15.66 28.83
N ASP A 363 -5.72 -15.86 27.90
CA ASP A 363 -5.44 -16.00 26.47
C ASP A 363 -6.34 -15.05 25.68
N VAL A 364 -5.72 -14.06 25.01
CA VAL A 364 -6.43 -13.00 24.29
C VAL A 364 -5.98 -12.97 22.83
N ILE A 365 -6.95 -12.94 21.92
CA ILE A 365 -6.70 -12.75 20.49
C ILE A 365 -7.14 -11.34 20.10
N ILE A 366 -6.24 -10.56 19.49
CA ILE A 366 -6.53 -9.22 18.94
C ILE A 366 -6.72 -9.34 17.44
N VAL A 367 -7.85 -8.83 16.94
CA VAL A 367 -8.21 -8.83 15.51
C VAL A 367 -8.14 -7.39 14.97
N PRO A 368 -7.02 -6.98 14.36
CA PRO A 368 -6.89 -5.67 13.77
C PRO A 368 -7.61 -5.60 12.42
N GLY A 369 -8.35 -4.53 12.19
CA GLY A 369 -9.05 -4.29 10.94
C GLY A 369 -8.75 -2.92 10.32
N TYR A 370 -9.46 -2.60 9.26
CA TYR A 370 -9.26 -1.34 8.52
C TYR A 370 -9.55 -0.09 9.38
N GLY A 371 -10.49 -0.16 10.29
CA GLY A 371 -10.79 0.95 11.22
C GLY A 371 -9.60 1.30 12.12
N MET A 372 -8.79 0.30 12.55
CA MET A 372 -7.52 0.57 13.24
C MET A 372 -6.57 1.40 12.38
N ALA A 373 -6.45 1.07 11.09
CA ALA A 373 -5.61 1.80 10.15
C ALA A 373 -6.12 3.24 9.94
N LEU A 374 -7.43 3.41 9.80
CA LEU A 374 -8.07 4.71 9.58
C LEU A 374 -7.86 5.64 10.78
N ALA A 375 -8.03 5.13 11.99
CA ALA A 375 -7.79 5.85 13.24
C ALA A 375 -6.29 5.99 13.59
N GLN A 376 -5.38 5.31 12.85
CA GLN A 376 -3.95 5.21 13.20
C GLN A 376 -3.72 4.76 14.65
N ALA A 377 -4.46 3.73 15.08
CA ALA A 377 -4.51 3.26 16.46
C ALA A 377 -3.49 2.13 16.76
N GLN A 378 -2.57 1.82 15.84
CA GLN A 378 -1.62 0.73 15.98
C GLN A 378 -0.74 0.81 17.25
N HIS A 379 -0.38 2.02 17.70
CA HIS A 379 0.39 2.21 18.92
C HIS A 379 -0.45 1.94 20.18
N GLN A 380 -1.75 2.30 20.19
CA GLN A 380 -2.67 1.98 21.28
C GLN A 380 -2.95 0.48 21.34
N VAL A 381 -3.02 -0.17 20.17
CA VAL A 381 -3.17 -1.64 20.08
C VAL A 381 -1.95 -2.34 20.70
N LYS A 382 -0.74 -1.88 20.40
CA LYS A 382 0.47 -2.38 21.06
C LYS A 382 0.42 -2.15 22.57
N GLN A 383 0.07 -0.95 23.01
CA GLN A 383 -0.03 -0.62 24.43
C GLN A 383 -1.07 -1.51 25.15
N LEU A 384 -2.22 -1.79 24.52
CA LEU A 384 -3.20 -2.73 25.05
C LEU A 384 -2.60 -4.13 25.20
N ALA A 385 -1.89 -4.61 24.18
CA ALA A 385 -1.26 -5.92 24.20
C ALA A 385 -0.21 -6.02 25.33
N GLU A 386 0.64 -5.00 25.50
CA GLU A 386 1.63 -4.93 26.59
C GLU A 386 0.95 -4.91 27.95
N THR A 387 -0.12 -4.10 28.14
CA THR A 387 -0.88 -4.05 29.39
C THR A 387 -1.50 -5.41 29.74
N LEU A 388 -2.04 -6.13 28.78
CA LEU A 388 -2.61 -7.47 29.00
C LEU A 388 -1.51 -8.48 29.34
N GLU A 389 -0.35 -8.41 28.72
CA GLU A 389 0.82 -9.27 29.01
C GLU A 389 1.40 -9.00 30.39
N ASP A 390 1.48 -7.72 30.79
CA ASP A 390 1.89 -7.34 32.14
C ASP A 390 0.95 -7.90 33.22
N ASN A 391 -0.33 -8.07 32.88
CA ASN A 391 -1.33 -8.75 33.72
C ASN A 391 -1.28 -10.28 33.61
N GLY A 392 -0.31 -10.84 32.87
CA GLY A 392 -0.09 -12.27 32.74
C GLY A 392 -0.89 -12.97 31.64
N ALA A 393 -1.53 -12.24 30.74
CA ALA A 393 -2.23 -12.80 29.60
C ALA A 393 -1.26 -13.14 28.46
N ARG A 394 -1.54 -14.19 27.71
CA ARG A 394 -0.94 -14.47 26.42
C ARG A 394 -1.68 -13.71 25.33
N VAL A 395 -1.00 -12.83 24.58
CA VAL A 395 -1.61 -12.05 23.52
C VAL A 395 -1.13 -12.50 22.14
N ARG A 396 -2.08 -12.75 21.23
CA ARG A 396 -1.87 -13.13 19.85
C ARG A 396 -2.68 -12.23 18.93
N PHE A 397 -2.19 -11.98 17.70
CA PHE A 397 -2.87 -11.20 16.70
C PHE A 397 -3.35 -12.08 15.56
N ALA A 398 -4.64 -12.06 15.28
CA ALA A 398 -5.23 -12.77 14.15
C ALA A 398 -5.32 -11.86 12.93
N ILE A 399 -4.53 -12.17 11.92
CA ILE A 399 -4.41 -11.35 10.71
C ILE A 399 -5.23 -11.99 9.59
N HIS A 400 -6.20 -11.23 9.10
CA HIS A 400 -6.92 -11.63 7.90
C HIS A 400 -6.19 -11.14 6.65
N PRO A 401 -6.00 -11.99 5.61
CA PRO A 401 -5.17 -11.67 4.44
C PRO A 401 -5.65 -10.45 3.65
N VAL A 402 -6.96 -10.18 3.64
CA VAL A 402 -7.56 -9.04 2.93
C VAL A 402 -8.04 -7.92 3.86
N ALA A 403 -7.73 -7.98 5.17
CA ALA A 403 -8.03 -6.88 6.07
C ALA A 403 -7.25 -5.61 5.66
N GLY A 404 -7.97 -4.52 5.45
CA GLY A 404 -7.37 -3.25 5.03
C GLY A 404 -7.54 -2.96 3.55
N ARG A 405 -6.58 -2.26 2.94
CA ARG A 405 -6.61 -1.79 1.55
C ARG A 405 -5.65 -2.54 0.63
N MET A 406 -4.81 -3.37 1.18
CA MET A 406 -3.80 -4.15 0.45
C MET A 406 -3.42 -5.40 1.24
N PRO A 407 -2.93 -6.46 0.60
CA PRO A 407 -2.40 -7.64 1.30
C PRO A 407 -1.30 -7.24 2.30
N GLY A 408 -1.38 -7.77 3.52
CA GLY A 408 -0.40 -7.48 4.57
C GLY A 408 -0.50 -6.09 5.21
N HIS A 409 -1.56 -5.32 4.95
CA HIS A 409 -1.73 -3.96 5.50
C HIS A 409 -1.65 -3.95 7.04
N MET A 410 -2.32 -4.87 7.72
CA MET A 410 -2.29 -4.96 9.17
C MET A 410 -0.90 -5.29 9.71
N ASN A 411 -0.17 -6.17 9.01
CA ASN A 411 1.20 -6.54 9.38
C ASN A 411 2.15 -5.35 9.36
N VAL A 412 2.02 -4.50 8.33
CA VAL A 412 2.84 -3.29 8.20
C VAL A 412 2.58 -2.31 9.34
N LEU A 413 1.32 -2.08 9.69
CA LEU A 413 0.94 -1.15 10.77
C LEU A 413 1.38 -1.68 12.15
N LEU A 414 1.19 -2.97 12.41
CA LEU A 414 1.62 -3.58 13.67
C LEU A 414 3.15 -3.61 13.77
N ALA A 415 3.83 -3.84 12.67
CA ALA A 415 5.28 -3.77 12.61
C ALA A 415 5.81 -2.34 12.84
N GLU A 416 5.11 -1.30 12.35
CA GLU A 416 5.43 0.11 12.65
C GLU A 416 5.31 0.41 14.14
N ALA A 417 4.34 -0.21 14.81
CA ALA A 417 4.18 -0.12 16.25
C ALA A 417 5.14 -1.03 17.03
N ASP A 418 6.13 -1.67 16.38
CA ASP A 418 7.07 -2.59 16.99
C ASP A 418 6.42 -3.84 17.65
N VAL A 419 5.30 -4.32 17.10
CA VAL A 419 4.74 -5.62 17.52
C VAL A 419 5.60 -6.75 16.97
N PRO A 420 6.05 -7.73 17.80
CA PRO A 420 6.85 -8.86 17.34
C PRO A 420 6.11 -9.73 16.32
N TYR A 421 6.79 -10.18 15.26
CA TYR A 421 6.20 -11.02 14.23
C TYR A 421 5.72 -12.38 14.74
N GLU A 422 6.35 -12.89 15.78
CA GLU A 422 5.99 -14.16 16.41
C GLU A 422 4.60 -14.15 17.05
N LYS A 423 4.04 -12.95 17.27
CA LYS A 423 2.67 -12.77 17.78
C LYS A 423 1.62 -12.63 16.67
N LEU A 424 2.04 -12.51 15.40
CA LEU A 424 1.16 -12.35 14.25
C LEU A 424 0.88 -13.71 13.64
N PHE A 425 -0.37 -14.13 13.68
CA PHE A 425 -0.83 -15.43 13.16
C PHE A 425 -1.73 -15.22 11.95
N GLU A 426 -1.52 -15.99 10.91
CA GLU A 426 -2.39 -16.03 9.75
C GLU A 426 -3.71 -16.76 10.09
N MET A 427 -4.74 -16.47 9.31
CA MET A 427 -6.09 -17.02 9.54
C MET A 427 -6.10 -18.54 9.65
N GLU A 428 -5.38 -19.26 8.78
CA GLU A 428 -5.31 -20.73 8.80
C GLU A 428 -4.63 -21.27 10.06
N GLN A 429 -3.77 -20.49 10.70
CA GLN A 429 -3.04 -20.92 11.90
C GLN A 429 -3.83 -20.69 13.19
N ILE A 430 -4.75 -19.70 13.20
CA ILE A 430 -5.38 -19.23 14.44
C ILE A 430 -6.89 -19.50 14.49
N ASN A 431 -7.52 -19.83 13.35
CA ASN A 431 -8.99 -19.95 13.28
C ASN A 431 -9.58 -21.04 14.20
N ASP A 432 -8.82 -22.09 14.48
CA ASP A 432 -9.25 -23.17 15.37
C ASP A 432 -9.07 -22.84 16.87
N ASP A 433 -8.41 -21.73 17.17
CA ASP A 433 -8.13 -21.30 18.54
C ASP A 433 -9.18 -20.33 19.11
N PHE A 434 -10.00 -19.71 18.26
CA PHE A 434 -11.03 -18.76 18.74
C PHE A 434 -11.99 -19.35 19.77
N GLY A 435 -12.34 -20.63 19.64
CA GLY A 435 -13.22 -21.32 20.61
C GLY A 435 -12.52 -21.71 21.92
N LYS A 436 -11.20 -21.55 22.02
CA LYS A 436 -10.39 -21.93 23.19
C LYS A 436 -9.80 -20.70 23.91
N THR A 437 -9.86 -19.52 23.29
CA THR A 437 -9.38 -18.28 23.88
C THR A 437 -10.37 -17.73 24.90
N ASP A 438 -9.90 -17.01 25.89
CA ASP A 438 -10.77 -16.41 26.92
C ASP A 438 -11.51 -15.19 26.39
N ALA A 439 -10.83 -14.34 25.61
CA ALA A 439 -11.42 -13.13 25.05
C ALA A 439 -10.82 -12.77 23.68
N VAL A 440 -11.64 -12.13 22.85
CA VAL A 440 -11.23 -11.55 21.57
C VAL A 440 -11.48 -10.05 21.57
N VAL A 441 -10.47 -9.26 21.13
CA VAL A 441 -10.63 -7.82 20.94
C VAL A 441 -10.58 -7.48 19.46
N VAL A 442 -11.69 -7.07 18.91
CA VAL A 442 -11.84 -6.65 17.51
C VAL A 442 -11.63 -5.13 17.41
N ILE A 443 -10.78 -4.69 16.51
CA ILE A 443 -10.45 -3.27 16.38
C ILE A 443 -10.64 -2.81 14.94
N GLY A 444 -11.79 -2.22 14.65
CA GLY A 444 -12.10 -1.67 13.33
C GLY A 444 -12.21 -2.73 12.23
N ALA A 445 -12.75 -3.91 12.53
CA ALA A 445 -13.02 -4.98 11.57
C ALA A 445 -14.51 -5.30 11.50
N ASN A 446 -15.02 -5.68 10.33
CA ASN A 446 -16.41 -6.08 10.11
C ASN A 446 -16.50 -7.28 9.14
N ASP A 447 -16.43 -7.06 7.81
CA ASP A 447 -16.67 -8.14 6.82
C ASP A 447 -15.76 -9.36 7.03
N VAL A 448 -14.50 -9.16 7.42
CA VAL A 448 -13.47 -10.21 7.60
C VAL A 448 -13.74 -11.16 8.78
N LEU A 449 -14.73 -10.85 9.59
CA LEU A 449 -15.18 -11.69 10.73
C LEU A 449 -16.71 -11.94 10.70
N ASN A 450 -17.38 -11.62 9.60
CA ASN A 450 -18.82 -11.74 9.46
C ASN A 450 -19.22 -13.19 9.17
N PRO A 451 -19.96 -13.87 10.08
CA PRO A 451 -20.39 -15.25 9.89
C PRO A 451 -21.29 -15.46 8.65
N ALA A 452 -22.00 -14.41 8.19
CA ALA A 452 -22.83 -14.46 7.00
C ALA A 452 -22.04 -14.87 5.73
N ALA A 453 -20.71 -14.70 5.73
CA ALA A 453 -19.86 -15.18 4.64
C ALA A 453 -19.92 -16.71 4.45
N ARG A 454 -20.27 -17.46 5.50
CA ARG A 454 -20.41 -18.92 5.47
C ARG A 454 -21.82 -19.39 5.12
N GLU A 455 -22.84 -18.61 5.46
CA GLU A 455 -24.23 -19.06 5.52
C GLU A 455 -25.16 -18.32 4.54
N ALA A 456 -24.88 -17.05 4.22
CA ALA A 456 -25.78 -16.20 3.45
C ALA A 456 -25.52 -16.31 1.95
N GLU A 457 -26.00 -17.38 1.32
CA GLU A 457 -25.93 -17.56 -0.14
C GLU A 457 -26.54 -16.36 -0.89
N GLY A 458 -25.88 -15.94 -1.99
CA GLY A 458 -26.32 -14.81 -2.81
C GLY A 458 -25.88 -13.44 -2.31
N THR A 459 -25.22 -13.33 -1.16
CA THR A 459 -24.61 -12.08 -0.70
C THR A 459 -23.22 -11.87 -1.27
N PRO A 460 -22.72 -10.60 -1.36
CA PRO A 460 -21.39 -10.31 -1.89
C PRO A 460 -20.23 -10.93 -1.12
N ILE A 461 -20.42 -11.29 0.15
CA ILE A 461 -19.37 -11.90 1.00
C ILE A 461 -19.44 -13.43 1.03
N TYR A 462 -20.47 -14.05 0.47
CA TYR A 462 -20.61 -15.51 0.50
C TYR A 462 -19.39 -16.22 -0.10
N GLY A 463 -18.86 -17.19 0.63
CA GLY A 463 -17.66 -17.92 0.24
C GLY A 463 -16.33 -17.19 0.52
N MET A 464 -16.35 -15.98 1.08
CA MET A 464 -15.14 -15.33 1.55
C MET A 464 -14.65 -16.02 2.84
N PRO A 465 -13.36 -16.40 2.92
CA PRO A 465 -12.80 -16.89 4.18
C PRO A 465 -12.91 -15.81 5.26
N VAL A 466 -13.27 -16.19 6.49
CA VAL A 466 -13.45 -15.26 7.61
C VAL A 466 -12.79 -15.79 8.88
N LEU A 467 -12.42 -14.88 9.78
CA LEU A 467 -11.96 -15.23 11.12
C LEU A 467 -13.14 -15.71 11.97
N ASN A 468 -12.97 -16.83 12.69
CA ASN A 468 -14.01 -17.49 13.48
C ASN A 468 -14.27 -16.78 14.83
N VAL A 469 -14.33 -15.46 14.86
CA VAL A 469 -14.54 -14.65 16.08
C VAL A 469 -15.87 -15.00 16.76
N ASP A 470 -16.87 -15.40 15.99
CA ASP A 470 -18.18 -15.84 16.46
C ASP A 470 -18.12 -17.08 17.38
N LYS A 471 -17.03 -17.85 17.35
CA LYS A 471 -16.82 -19.02 18.24
C LYS A 471 -16.21 -18.65 19.58
N ALA A 472 -15.71 -17.45 19.76
CA ALA A 472 -15.11 -17.02 21.01
C ALA A 472 -16.19 -16.79 22.10
N PRO A 473 -15.91 -17.15 23.38
CA PRO A 473 -16.84 -16.92 24.48
C PRO A 473 -17.11 -15.45 24.72
N GLU A 474 -16.07 -14.62 24.75
CA GLU A 474 -16.14 -13.18 25.04
C GLU A 474 -15.50 -12.39 23.89
N VAL A 475 -16.23 -11.43 23.34
CA VAL A 475 -15.79 -10.60 22.20
C VAL A 475 -16.01 -9.12 22.51
N ILE A 476 -14.93 -8.35 22.56
CA ILE A 476 -14.97 -6.89 22.70
C ILE A 476 -14.79 -6.26 21.33
N ILE A 477 -15.75 -5.46 20.87
CA ILE A 477 -15.77 -4.87 19.53
C ILE A 477 -15.58 -3.38 19.63
N CYS A 478 -14.39 -2.89 19.23
CA CYS A 478 -14.03 -1.50 19.14
C CYS A 478 -14.20 -1.00 17.70
N ASN A 479 -15.41 -0.61 17.34
CA ASN A 479 -15.74 -0.10 16.00
C ASN A 479 -16.31 1.32 16.08
N PHE A 480 -16.20 2.08 14.99
CA PHE A 480 -16.74 3.42 14.92
C PHE A 480 -18.28 3.41 15.00
N ASP A 481 -18.92 2.51 14.26
CA ASP A 481 -20.34 2.23 14.26
C ASP A 481 -20.60 0.73 13.93
N LEU A 482 -21.86 0.33 13.93
CA LEU A 482 -22.30 -1.05 13.63
C LEU A 482 -22.84 -1.21 12.20
N LYS A 483 -22.65 -0.21 11.34
CA LYS A 483 -23.13 -0.28 9.95
C LYS A 483 -22.43 -1.40 9.20
N PRO A 484 -23.10 -1.97 8.18
CA PRO A 484 -22.48 -2.94 7.29
C PRO A 484 -21.14 -2.45 6.77
N GLY A 485 -20.21 -3.36 6.59
CA GLY A 485 -18.90 -3.08 6.02
C GLY A 485 -18.96 -2.79 4.52
N TYR A 486 -17.84 -2.93 3.84
CA TYR A 486 -17.72 -2.65 2.40
C TYR A 486 -18.67 -3.53 1.54
N ALA A 487 -18.93 -4.74 1.99
CA ALA A 487 -19.83 -5.67 1.31
C ALA A 487 -21.33 -5.34 1.47
N GLY A 488 -21.68 -4.41 2.35
CA GLY A 488 -23.07 -4.02 2.59
C GLY A 488 -23.93 -5.08 3.28
N VAL A 489 -23.32 -6.08 3.91
CA VAL A 489 -24.00 -7.19 4.60
C VAL A 489 -23.95 -6.97 6.10
N GLU A 490 -25.10 -7.06 6.77
CA GLU A 490 -25.18 -6.96 8.23
C GLU A 490 -24.37 -8.09 8.90
N ASN A 491 -23.79 -7.80 10.06
CA ASN A 491 -22.97 -8.77 10.78
C ASN A 491 -23.76 -9.32 11.98
N PRO A 492 -24.19 -10.60 11.92
CA PRO A 492 -24.95 -11.22 13.01
C PRO A 492 -24.21 -11.27 14.35
N LEU A 493 -22.87 -11.17 14.35
CA LEU A 493 -22.09 -11.14 15.58
C LEU A 493 -22.46 -9.95 16.48
N TYR A 494 -22.88 -8.82 15.91
CA TYR A 494 -23.21 -7.61 16.66
C TYR A 494 -24.54 -7.70 17.41
N THR A 495 -25.40 -8.63 17.03
CA THR A 495 -26.71 -8.87 17.66
C THR A 495 -26.70 -10.07 18.62
N ARG A 496 -25.54 -10.67 18.88
CA ARG A 496 -25.38 -11.78 19.81
C ARG A 496 -25.71 -11.32 21.25
N GLU A 497 -26.62 -12.01 21.93
CA GLU A 497 -27.17 -11.57 23.23
C GLU A 497 -26.15 -11.68 24.39
N LYS A 498 -25.20 -12.62 24.34
CA LYS A 498 -24.25 -12.87 25.45
C LYS A 498 -22.81 -12.90 24.93
N GLY A 499 -21.87 -12.38 25.73
CA GLY A 499 -20.44 -12.43 25.46
C GLY A 499 -19.98 -11.51 24.32
N VAL A 500 -20.77 -10.46 24.00
CA VAL A 500 -20.34 -9.39 23.05
C VAL A 500 -20.48 -8.04 23.72
N TYR A 501 -19.39 -7.29 23.73
CA TYR A 501 -19.29 -5.96 24.32
C TYR A 501 -18.97 -4.96 23.20
N LEU A 502 -19.79 -3.93 23.08
CA LEU A 502 -19.68 -2.95 22.01
C LEU A 502 -19.09 -1.63 22.57
N GLU A 503 -17.84 -1.34 22.20
CA GLU A 503 -17.15 -0.08 22.48
C GLU A 503 -17.13 0.77 21.20
N LEU A 504 -18.18 1.58 21.02
CA LEU A 504 -18.37 2.37 19.80
C LEU A 504 -17.67 3.72 19.89
N GLY A 505 -17.03 4.13 18.79
CA GLY A 505 -16.34 5.40 18.65
C GLY A 505 -15.00 5.30 17.94
N ASP A 506 -14.20 6.36 18.04
CA ASP A 506 -12.85 6.38 17.50
C ASP A 506 -11.96 5.33 18.18
N ALA A 507 -11.29 4.48 17.40
CA ALA A 507 -10.52 3.36 17.94
C ALA A 507 -9.39 3.80 18.91
N LYS A 508 -8.80 4.98 18.72
CA LYS A 508 -7.81 5.52 19.68
C LYS A 508 -8.42 5.84 21.03
N GLU A 509 -9.61 6.45 21.02
CA GLU A 509 -10.28 6.87 22.25
C GLU A 509 -10.84 5.66 23.00
N THR A 510 -11.48 4.73 22.31
CA THR A 510 -12.01 3.51 22.91
C THR A 510 -10.89 2.64 23.51
N LEU A 511 -9.77 2.47 22.79
CA LEU A 511 -8.61 1.73 23.30
C LEU A 511 -7.97 2.41 24.52
N LYS A 512 -7.85 3.74 24.55
CA LYS A 512 -7.32 4.45 25.72
C LYS A 512 -8.22 4.27 26.95
N LYS A 513 -9.54 4.25 26.75
CA LYS A 513 -10.50 4.00 27.83
C LYS A 513 -10.34 2.57 28.38
N LEU A 514 -10.29 1.57 27.50
CA LEU A 514 -10.06 0.18 27.89
C LEU A 514 -8.74 -0.01 28.66
N ILE A 515 -7.64 0.54 28.13
CA ILE A 515 -6.32 0.44 28.78
C ILE A 515 -6.35 1.04 30.20
N LYS A 516 -7.00 2.21 30.38
CA LYS A 516 -7.15 2.82 31.72
C LYS A 516 -7.98 1.97 32.67
N GLY A 517 -9.00 1.27 32.15
CA GLY A 517 -9.86 0.41 32.96
C GLY A 517 -9.19 -0.92 33.33
N ILE A 518 -8.20 -1.38 32.55
CA ILE A 518 -7.45 -2.61 32.80
C ILE A 518 -6.32 -2.38 33.84
N HIS A 519 -5.71 -1.22 33.87
CA HIS A 519 -4.81 -0.83 34.96
C HIS A 519 -5.61 -0.68 36.26
#